data_d7fe280e279dfb7693535d5b989f3a0f
#
_entry.id   d7fe280e279dfb7693535d5b989f3a0f
#
_cell.length_a   1.000
_cell.length_b   1.000
_cell.length_c   1.000
_cell.angle_alpha   90.00
_cell.angle_beta   90.00
_cell.angle_gamma   90.00
#
_symmetry.space_group_name_H-M   'P 1'
#
loop_
_entity.id
_entity.type
_entity.pdbx_description
1 polymer ?
#
loop_
_entity_poly.entity_id
_entity_poly.type
_entity_poly.pdbx_seq_one_letter_code
_entity_poly.pdbx_strand_id
1 'polypeptide(L)'
;FGVPVFNTMEEAVAKTGGDAVIVFVPAPFAPDSVLEAEEAGVPFITLITEGVPIADMTRVANKIKANGRSMLLGGNCAGIITPEECKMGIMPGHIFKKGPIGMVSRSGTLTYEVAWELTRADLGQSTCVGIGGDPVNGTNFVDCLEMFTPDPETQAIIMIGEIGGDAEVMGAE
;
A
#
# COMPACT_ATOMS: atom_id res chain seq x y z
N PHE A 1 -20.39 11.85 -11.39
CA PHE A 1 -18.95 12.09 -11.59
C PHE A 1 -18.47 11.68 -12.99
N GLY A 2 -19.31 11.01 -13.82
CA GLY A 2 -18.92 10.59 -15.17
C GLY A 2 -17.91 9.44 -15.23
N VAL A 3 -17.64 8.79 -14.10
CA VAL A 3 -16.74 7.64 -14.04
C VAL A 3 -17.53 6.36 -14.40
N PRO A 4 -17.02 5.50 -15.30
CA PRO A 4 -17.71 4.26 -15.65
C PRO A 4 -17.75 3.29 -14.45
N VAL A 5 -18.83 2.50 -14.38
CA VAL A 5 -19.03 1.46 -13.37
C VAL A 5 -19.17 0.11 -14.09
N PHE A 6 -18.51 -0.90 -13.56
CA PHE A 6 -18.47 -2.26 -14.12
C PHE A 6 -18.93 -3.28 -13.08
N ASN A 7 -19.34 -4.44 -13.53
CA ASN A 7 -19.80 -5.53 -12.65
C ASN A 7 -18.64 -6.43 -12.19
N THR A 8 -17.54 -6.47 -12.94
CA THR A 8 -16.37 -7.31 -12.64
C THR A 8 -15.06 -6.55 -12.89
N MET A 9 -13.99 -6.99 -12.23
CA MET A 9 -12.63 -6.47 -12.47
C MET A 9 -12.16 -6.76 -13.90
N GLU A 10 -12.46 -7.96 -14.43
CA GLU A 10 -12.12 -8.32 -15.81
C GLU A 10 -12.74 -7.35 -16.82
N GLU A 11 -14.03 -7.02 -16.67
CA GLU A 11 -14.69 -6.04 -17.53
C GLU A 11 -14.07 -4.64 -17.40
N ALA A 12 -13.77 -4.22 -16.18
CA ALA A 12 -13.16 -2.93 -15.92
C ALA A 12 -11.77 -2.81 -16.58
N VAL A 13 -10.91 -3.78 -16.36
CA VAL A 13 -9.55 -3.83 -16.95
C VAL A 13 -9.63 -3.87 -18.47
N ALA A 14 -10.45 -4.73 -19.03
CA ALA A 14 -10.60 -4.87 -20.50
C ALA A 14 -11.04 -3.58 -21.18
N LYS A 15 -11.89 -2.77 -20.52
CA LYS A 15 -12.44 -1.52 -21.09
C LYS A 15 -11.62 -0.27 -20.81
N THR A 16 -10.85 -0.26 -19.71
CA THR A 16 -10.14 0.95 -19.26
C THR A 16 -8.62 0.82 -19.33
N GLY A 17 -8.08 -0.41 -19.39
CA GLY A 17 -6.65 -0.64 -19.25
C GLY A 17 -6.14 -0.37 -17.83
N GLY A 18 -7.03 -0.43 -16.81
CA GLY A 18 -6.64 -0.17 -15.42
C GLY A 18 -5.56 -1.12 -14.93
N ASP A 19 -4.49 -0.58 -14.38
CA ASP A 19 -3.31 -1.29 -13.88
C ASP A 19 -3.16 -1.24 -12.36
N ALA A 20 -4.10 -0.60 -11.67
CA ALA A 20 -4.12 -0.51 -10.22
C ALA A 20 -5.55 -0.52 -9.68
N VAL A 21 -5.74 -1.13 -8.50
CA VAL A 21 -7.04 -1.19 -7.83
C VAL A 21 -6.92 -0.87 -6.34
N ILE A 22 -7.94 -0.19 -5.81
CA ILE A 22 -8.11 0.03 -4.38
C ILE A 22 -9.33 -0.75 -3.91
N VAL A 23 -9.13 -1.63 -2.92
CA VAL A 23 -10.19 -2.48 -2.36
C VAL A 23 -10.70 -1.87 -1.05
N PHE A 24 -11.98 -1.48 -1.04
CA PHE A 24 -12.71 -0.93 0.10
C PHE A 24 -13.88 -1.79 0.57
N VAL A 25 -14.07 -2.95 -0.02
CA VAL A 25 -15.18 -3.83 0.34
C VAL A 25 -15.09 -4.31 1.78
N PRO A 26 -16.22 -4.64 2.45
CA PRO A 26 -16.20 -5.20 3.80
C PRO A 26 -15.33 -6.45 3.93
N ALA A 27 -14.75 -6.66 5.12
CA ALA A 27 -13.77 -7.71 5.38
C ALA A 27 -14.12 -9.12 4.88
N PRO A 28 -15.38 -9.61 4.98
CA PRO A 28 -15.73 -10.93 4.45
C PRO A 28 -15.58 -11.09 2.94
N PHE A 29 -15.60 -9.99 2.19
CA PHE A 29 -15.53 -9.99 0.71
C PHE A 29 -14.16 -9.54 0.18
N ALA A 30 -13.31 -9.00 1.06
CA ALA A 30 -12.01 -8.46 0.67
C ALA A 30 -11.07 -9.50 0.06
N PRO A 31 -10.95 -10.73 0.60
CA PRO A 31 -10.13 -11.78 0.01
C PRO A 31 -10.50 -12.11 -1.42
N ASP A 32 -11.79 -12.27 -1.70
CA ASP A 32 -12.27 -12.60 -3.03
C ASP A 32 -12.08 -11.45 -4.02
N SER A 33 -12.26 -10.20 -3.56
CA SER A 33 -12.00 -9.01 -4.40
C SER A 33 -10.52 -8.86 -4.78
N VAL A 34 -9.61 -9.17 -3.86
CA VAL A 34 -8.16 -9.18 -4.15
C VAL A 34 -7.82 -10.26 -5.18
N LEU A 35 -8.38 -11.46 -5.02
CA LEU A 35 -8.16 -12.57 -5.95
C LEU A 35 -8.77 -12.30 -7.32
N GLU A 36 -9.95 -11.69 -7.40
CA GLU A 36 -10.57 -11.25 -8.65
C GLU A 36 -9.70 -10.23 -9.40
N ALA A 37 -9.12 -9.26 -8.67
CA ALA A 37 -8.21 -8.29 -9.26
C ALA A 37 -6.92 -8.94 -9.80
N GLU A 38 -6.36 -9.90 -9.06
CA GLU A 38 -5.18 -10.66 -9.49
C GLU A 38 -5.49 -11.52 -10.73
N GLU A 39 -6.64 -12.18 -10.76
CA GLU A 39 -7.12 -12.99 -11.89
C GLU A 39 -7.38 -12.14 -13.13
N ALA A 40 -7.88 -10.91 -12.97
CA ALA A 40 -8.02 -9.92 -14.03
C ALA A 40 -6.69 -9.33 -14.53
N GLY A 41 -5.57 -9.68 -13.91
CA GLY A 41 -4.23 -9.25 -14.32
C GLY A 41 -3.84 -7.86 -13.83
N VAL A 42 -4.47 -7.35 -12.78
CA VAL A 42 -4.08 -6.05 -12.18
C VAL A 42 -2.74 -6.18 -11.47
N PRO A 43 -1.70 -5.42 -11.89
CA PRO A 43 -0.36 -5.57 -11.30
C PRO A 43 -0.21 -4.97 -9.91
N PHE A 44 -1.02 -3.97 -9.52
CA PHE A 44 -0.93 -3.34 -8.20
C PHE A 44 -2.29 -3.29 -7.50
N ILE A 45 -2.37 -3.92 -6.32
CA ILE A 45 -3.59 -4.08 -5.53
C ILE A 45 -3.37 -3.45 -4.15
N THR A 46 -4.20 -2.48 -3.76
CA THR A 46 -4.17 -1.85 -2.43
C THR A 46 -5.40 -2.27 -1.64
N LEU A 47 -5.21 -3.02 -0.56
CA LEU A 47 -6.28 -3.46 0.34
C LEU A 47 -6.34 -2.57 1.59
N ILE A 48 -7.33 -1.69 1.62
CA ILE A 48 -7.54 -0.75 2.74
C ILE A 48 -8.24 -1.42 3.91
N THR A 49 -9.13 -2.37 3.61
CA THR A 49 -10.04 -2.98 4.57
C THR A 49 -9.33 -3.58 5.78
N GLU A 50 -9.79 -3.21 6.96
CA GLU A 50 -9.43 -3.77 8.27
C GLU A 50 -10.31 -4.97 8.62
N GLY A 51 -9.79 -5.87 9.48
CA GLY A 51 -10.54 -6.97 10.07
C GLY A 51 -10.71 -8.18 9.15
N VAL A 52 -9.91 -8.31 8.11
CA VAL A 52 -9.85 -9.55 7.32
C VAL A 52 -9.24 -10.67 8.17
N PRO A 53 -9.85 -11.85 8.26
CA PRO A 53 -9.32 -12.95 9.05
C PRO A 53 -7.89 -13.35 8.63
N ILE A 54 -7.02 -13.60 9.61
CA ILE A 54 -5.60 -13.95 9.36
C ILE A 54 -5.47 -15.14 8.41
N ALA A 55 -6.32 -16.16 8.57
CA ALA A 55 -6.29 -17.34 7.70
C ALA A 55 -6.58 -16.98 6.23
N ASP A 56 -7.53 -16.08 5.99
CA ASP A 56 -7.86 -15.61 4.64
C ASP A 56 -6.75 -14.74 4.06
N MET A 57 -6.19 -13.82 4.85
CA MET A 57 -5.05 -13.00 4.42
C MET A 57 -3.82 -13.87 4.10
N THR A 58 -3.53 -14.90 4.91
CA THR A 58 -2.44 -15.85 4.64
C THR A 58 -2.66 -16.56 3.31
N ARG A 59 -3.88 -17.03 3.03
CA ARG A 59 -4.23 -17.68 1.76
C ARG A 59 -4.02 -16.74 0.57
N VAL A 60 -4.53 -15.52 0.69
CA VAL A 60 -4.43 -14.49 -0.37
C VAL A 60 -2.98 -14.10 -0.62
N ALA A 61 -2.24 -13.71 0.42
CA ALA A 61 -0.85 -13.27 0.29
C ALA A 61 0.03 -14.38 -0.33
N ASN A 62 -0.14 -15.63 0.10
CA ASN A 62 0.58 -16.77 -0.47
C ASN A 62 0.24 -16.99 -1.95
N LYS A 63 -1.05 -16.87 -2.34
CA LYS A 63 -1.45 -17.01 -3.75
C LYS A 63 -0.85 -15.91 -4.61
N ILE A 64 -0.94 -14.65 -4.18
CA ILE A 64 -0.34 -13.50 -4.89
C ILE A 64 1.18 -13.70 -5.06
N LYS A 65 1.88 -14.05 -3.97
CA LYS A 65 3.33 -14.29 -3.99
C LYS A 65 3.71 -15.46 -4.91
N ALA A 66 2.96 -16.56 -4.87
CA ALA A 66 3.23 -17.73 -5.71
C ALA A 66 3.04 -17.44 -7.20
N ASN A 67 2.05 -16.62 -7.55
CA ASN A 67 1.78 -16.25 -8.93
C ASN A 67 2.73 -15.18 -9.47
N GLY A 68 3.23 -14.28 -8.61
CA GLY A 68 4.22 -13.24 -8.94
C GLY A 68 3.78 -12.22 -10.01
N ARG A 69 2.47 -12.12 -10.25
CA ARG A 69 1.91 -11.22 -11.28
C ARG A 69 1.46 -9.87 -10.72
N SER A 70 1.08 -9.87 -9.45
CA SER A 70 0.54 -8.70 -8.76
C SER A 70 1.34 -8.42 -7.49
N MET A 71 1.43 -7.16 -7.13
CA MET A 71 1.87 -6.70 -5.81
C MET A 71 0.65 -6.36 -4.97
N LEU A 72 0.58 -6.87 -3.74
CA LEU A 72 -0.47 -6.57 -2.78
C LEU A 72 0.07 -5.65 -1.67
N LEU A 73 -0.50 -4.47 -1.52
CA LEU A 73 -0.27 -3.56 -0.41
C LEU A 73 -1.42 -3.68 0.60
N GLY A 74 -1.10 -3.92 1.88
CA GLY A 74 -2.10 -4.13 2.94
C GLY A 74 -2.35 -5.62 3.20
N GLY A 75 -3.40 -6.08 3.93
CA GLY A 75 -4.56 -5.35 4.51
C GLY A 75 -4.33 -4.37 5.65
N ASN A 76 -5.44 -3.74 5.98
CA ASN A 76 -5.48 -2.74 7.04
C ASN A 76 -4.42 -1.64 6.84
N CYS A 77 -4.37 -1.05 5.66
CA CYS A 77 -3.35 -0.07 5.31
C CYS A 77 -3.95 1.29 4.91
N ALA A 78 -3.15 2.33 5.01
CA ALA A 78 -3.53 3.67 4.57
C ALA A 78 -3.36 3.89 3.06
N GLY A 79 -2.69 2.95 2.38
CA GLY A 79 -2.37 3.04 0.96
C GLY A 79 -0.99 3.64 0.68
N ILE A 80 -0.87 4.28 -0.46
CA ILE A 80 0.38 4.87 -0.94
C ILE A 80 0.12 6.27 -1.50
N ILE A 81 1.08 7.17 -1.33
CA ILE A 81 1.08 8.50 -1.95
C ILE A 81 2.49 8.89 -2.40
N THR A 82 2.61 9.30 -3.66
CA THR A 82 3.74 10.05 -4.20
C THR A 82 3.23 11.49 -4.41
N PRO A 83 3.65 12.45 -3.57
CA PRO A 83 3.09 13.79 -3.59
C PRO A 83 3.24 14.44 -4.97
N GLU A 84 2.20 15.14 -5.42
CA GLU A 84 2.08 15.80 -6.73
C GLU A 84 1.92 14.83 -7.92
N GLU A 85 2.01 13.51 -7.72
CA GLU A 85 1.94 12.51 -8.79
C GLU A 85 0.73 11.60 -8.64
N CYS A 86 0.66 10.78 -7.58
CA CYS A 86 -0.38 9.78 -7.42
C CYS A 86 -0.72 9.52 -5.96
N LYS A 87 -1.99 9.19 -5.72
CA LYS A 87 -2.46 8.68 -4.42
C LYS A 87 -3.43 7.52 -4.63
N MET A 88 -3.14 6.41 -3.94
CA MET A 88 -4.05 5.27 -3.84
C MET A 88 -4.30 4.94 -2.38
N GLY A 89 -5.48 5.26 -1.88
CA GLY A 89 -5.87 5.02 -0.49
C GLY A 89 -6.45 6.24 0.20
N ILE A 90 -6.36 6.25 1.54
CA ILE A 90 -7.05 7.21 2.41
C ILE A 90 -6.15 8.32 2.96
N MET A 91 -4.86 8.33 2.61
CA MET A 91 -3.92 9.35 3.10
C MET A 91 -4.40 10.77 2.75
N PRO A 92 -4.41 11.72 3.70
CA PRO A 92 -4.87 13.09 3.47
C PRO A 92 -3.81 13.89 2.68
N GLY A 93 -3.95 14.00 1.37
CA GLY A 93 -2.94 14.58 0.47
C GLY A 93 -2.41 15.96 0.85
N HIS A 94 -3.21 16.76 1.58
CA HIS A 94 -2.83 18.14 1.97
C HIS A 94 -1.73 18.23 3.03
N ILE A 95 -1.41 17.12 3.72
CA ILE A 95 -0.30 17.08 4.70
C ILE A 95 1.02 16.60 4.08
N PHE A 96 1.01 16.18 2.83
CA PHE A 96 2.17 15.70 2.10
C PHE A 96 2.69 16.77 1.14
N LYS A 97 4.00 16.81 0.95
CA LYS A 97 4.70 17.69 0.02
C LYS A 97 5.80 16.91 -0.69
N LYS A 98 6.04 17.18 -1.97
CA LYS A 98 7.16 16.54 -2.68
C LYS A 98 8.50 16.89 -2.03
N GLY A 99 9.34 15.87 -1.79
CA GLY A 99 10.64 16.00 -1.16
C GLY A 99 11.40 14.67 -1.14
N PRO A 100 12.58 14.62 -0.51
CA PRO A 100 13.51 13.50 -0.68
C PRO A 100 13.32 12.34 0.33
N ILE A 101 12.29 12.35 1.16
CA ILE A 101 12.16 11.35 2.24
C ILE A 101 11.18 10.25 1.83
N GLY A 102 11.68 9.03 1.66
CA GLY A 102 10.85 7.84 1.58
C GLY A 102 10.26 7.49 2.95
N MET A 103 9.01 7.06 2.99
CA MET A 103 8.36 6.62 4.24
C MET A 103 7.72 5.26 4.05
N VAL A 104 7.95 4.35 4.99
CA VAL A 104 7.24 3.08 5.08
C VAL A 104 6.71 2.89 6.49
N SER A 105 5.42 2.58 6.62
CA SER A 105 4.75 2.59 7.91
C SER A 105 3.71 1.49 8.08
N ARG A 106 3.67 0.90 9.27
CA ARG A 106 2.57 0.05 9.73
C ARG A 106 1.44 0.84 10.38
N SER A 107 1.73 2.04 10.90
CA SER A 107 0.78 2.87 11.64
C SER A 107 0.15 3.95 10.75
N GLY A 108 -1.18 4.02 10.69
CA GLY A 108 -1.87 5.10 9.99
C GLY A 108 -1.63 6.47 10.65
N THR A 109 -1.89 6.57 11.95
CA THR A 109 -1.84 7.83 12.71
C THR A 109 -0.42 8.44 12.75
N LEU A 110 0.58 7.63 13.11
CA LEU A 110 1.98 8.11 13.15
C LEU A 110 2.50 8.50 11.76
N THR A 111 2.05 7.81 10.72
CA THR A 111 2.36 8.21 9.33
C THR A 111 1.96 9.64 9.06
N TYR A 112 0.74 10.03 9.45
CA TYR A 112 0.25 11.38 9.19
C TYR A 112 0.97 12.44 10.00
N GLU A 113 1.29 12.14 11.25
CA GLU A 113 2.04 13.06 12.13
C GLU A 113 3.44 13.30 11.60
N VAL A 114 4.18 12.23 11.30
CA VAL A 114 5.55 12.34 10.77
C VAL A 114 5.56 13.02 9.40
N ALA A 115 4.64 12.66 8.50
CA ALA A 115 4.53 13.32 7.20
C ALA A 115 4.26 14.82 7.32
N TRP A 116 3.39 15.23 8.25
CA TRP A 116 3.10 16.62 8.52
C TRP A 116 4.31 17.38 9.08
N GLU A 117 5.06 16.80 10.03
CA GLU A 117 6.26 17.42 10.56
C GLU A 117 7.37 17.55 9.50
N LEU A 118 7.57 16.56 8.63
CA LEU A 118 8.48 16.66 7.49
C LEU A 118 8.07 17.78 6.52
N THR A 119 6.79 17.89 6.23
CA THR A 119 6.25 18.94 5.36
C THR A 119 6.46 20.32 5.95
N ARG A 120 6.24 20.49 7.26
CA ARG A 120 6.51 21.76 7.98
C ARG A 120 7.99 22.12 8.05
N ALA A 121 8.86 21.11 8.10
CA ALA A 121 10.31 21.28 8.07
C ALA A 121 10.86 21.52 6.66
N ASP A 122 10.00 21.63 5.65
CA ASP A 122 10.34 21.83 4.23
C ASP A 122 11.15 20.65 3.61
N LEU A 123 11.09 19.48 4.23
CA LEU A 123 11.75 18.27 3.73
C LEU A 123 10.88 17.52 2.73
N GLY A 124 9.63 17.25 3.06
CA GLY A 124 8.68 16.53 2.20
C GLY A 124 9.00 15.06 1.96
N GLN A 125 8.19 14.42 1.13
CA GLN A 125 8.27 12.98 0.87
C GLN A 125 8.48 12.68 -0.62
N SER A 126 9.34 11.69 -0.95
CA SER A 126 9.39 11.10 -2.29
C SER A 126 8.18 10.21 -2.50
N THR A 127 8.01 9.21 -1.66
CA THR A 127 6.81 8.36 -1.60
C THR A 127 6.57 7.93 -0.15
N CYS A 128 5.31 7.86 0.23
CA CYS A 128 4.90 7.33 1.52
C CYS A 128 4.04 6.08 1.32
N VAL A 129 4.47 4.96 1.90
CA VAL A 129 3.83 3.65 1.81
C VAL A 129 3.31 3.23 3.17
N GLY A 130 1.99 3.05 3.29
CA GLY A 130 1.37 2.43 4.44
C GLY A 130 1.20 0.93 4.20
N ILE A 131 2.04 0.09 4.81
CA ILE A 131 2.00 -1.37 4.62
C ILE A 131 0.93 -2.07 5.44
N GLY A 132 0.36 -1.39 6.43
CA GLY A 132 -0.69 -1.92 7.30
C GLY A 132 -0.18 -2.53 8.62
N GLY A 133 -1.06 -2.47 9.63
CA GLY A 133 -0.78 -2.95 11.00
C GLY A 133 -1.06 -4.43 11.24
N ASP A 134 -1.70 -5.12 10.30
CA ASP A 134 -2.09 -6.53 10.46
C ASP A 134 -0.85 -7.45 10.52
N PRO A 135 -0.97 -8.62 11.22
CA PRO A 135 0.15 -9.59 11.33
C PRO A 135 0.56 -10.19 9.98
N VAL A 136 -0.37 -10.26 9.02
CA VAL A 136 -0.13 -10.75 7.66
C VAL A 136 -0.53 -9.67 6.68
N ASN A 137 0.43 -9.12 5.98
CA ASN A 137 0.24 -8.15 4.91
C ASN A 137 0.91 -8.63 3.61
N GLY A 138 0.53 -8.02 2.50
CA GLY A 138 1.04 -8.40 1.18
C GLY A 138 2.47 -7.91 0.95
N THR A 139 2.77 -6.68 1.36
CA THR A 139 4.07 -6.01 1.22
C THR A 139 4.62 -5.70 2.60
N ASN A 140 5.90 -5.91 2.82
CA ASN A 140 6.59 -5.70 4.10
C ASN A 140 7.65 -4.59 4.01
N PHE A 141 8.41 -4.35 5.10
CA PHE A 141 9.47 -3.34 5.14
C PHE A 141 10.58 -3.62 4.13
N VAL A 142 11.04 -4.87 4.05
CA VAL A 142 12.14 -5.26 3.15
C VAL A 142 11.76 -4.99 1.71
N ASP A 143 10.55 -5.41 1.29
CA ASP A 143 10.04 -5.16 -0.06
C ASP A 143 10.04 -3.65 -0.40
N CYS A 144 9.63 -2.79 0.56
CA CYS A 144 9.63 -1.33 0.36
C CYS A 144 11.04 -0.74 0.30
N LEU A 145 11.95 -1.20 1.16
CA LEU A 145 13.34 -0.73 1.17
C LEU A 145 14.08 -1.10 -0.10
N GLU A 146 13.82 -2.31 -0.64
CA GLU A 146 14.36 -2.73 -1.94
C GLU A 146 13.87 -1.84 -3.09
N MET A 147 12.63 -1.34 -3.02
CA MET A 147 12.11 -0.39 -4.02
C MET A 147 12.64 1.03 -3.83
N PHE A 148 12.84 1.49 -2.61
CA PHE A 148 13.38 2.83 -2.33
C PHE A 148 14.88 2.94 -2.61
N THR A 149 15.65 1.86 -2.43
CA THR A 149 17.11 1.88 -2.58
C THR A 149 17.59 2.35 -3.96
N PRO A 150 17.01 1.90 -5.09
CA PRO A 150 17.39 2.37 -6.41
C PRO A 150 16.73 3.69 -6.83
N ASP A 151 15.79 4.22 -6.04
CA ASP A 151 15.04 5.43 -6.39
C ASP A 151 15.90 6.68 -6.22
N PRO A 152 16.24 7.42 -7.30
CA PRO A 152 17.07 8.60 -7.22
C PRO A 152 16.40 9.80 -6.52
N GLU A 153 15.08 9.78 -6.37
CA GLU A 153 14.34 10.82 -5.64
C GLU A 153 14.34 10.59 -4.13
N THR A 154 14.69 9.37 -3.67
CA THR A 154 14.73 9.02 -2.25
C THR A 154 16.16 9.12 -1.70
N GLN A 155 16.41 10.07 -0.81
CA GLN A 155 17.73 10.30 -0.20
C GLN A 155 17.82 9.77 1.24
N ALA A 156 16.70 9.60 1.92
CA ALA A 156 16.61 9.01 3.25
C ALA A 156 15.26 8.31 3.40
N ILE A 157 15.20 7.30 4.29
CA ILE A 157 13.99 6.51 4.52
C ILE A 157 13.63 6.56 5.99
N ILE A 158 12.34 6.79 6.28
CA ILE A 158 11.77 6.67 7.62
C ILE A 158 10.94 5.40 7.69
N MET A 159 11.26 4.54 8.64
CA MET A 159 10.47 3.36 8.99
C MET A 159 9.66 3.63 10.25
N ILE A 160 8.35 3.37 10.19
CA ILE A 160 7.45 3.49 11.34
C ILE A 160 6.87 2.11 11.63
N GLY A 161 7.37 1.49 12.70
CA GLY A 161 6.99 0.15 13.13
C GLY A 161 5.73 0.12 14.01
N GLU A 162 5.42 -1.09 14.44
CA GLU A 162 4.34 -1.40 15.38
C GLU A 162 4.88 -2.33 16.47
N ILE A 163 4.29 -2.32 17.65
CA ILE A 163 4.74 -3.18 18.72
C ILE A 163 4.46 -4.66 18.38
N GLY A 164 5.52 -5.47 18.39
CA GLY A 164 5.47 -6.92 18.22
C GLY A 164 6.09 -7.42 16.92
N GLY A 165 6.70 -8.60 16.99
CA GLY A 165 7.43 -9.22 15.90
C GLY A 165 8.84 -8.67 15.70
N ASP A 166 9.45 -8.98 14.57
CA ASP A 166 10.84 -8.70 14.20
C ASP A 166 10.96 -7.99 12.83
N ALA A 167 9.84 -7.60 12.24
CA ALA A 167 9.79 -7.04 10.90
C ALA A 167 10.65 -5.77 10.74
N GLU A 168 10.72 -4.93 11.77
CA GLU A 168 11.54 -3.72 11.79
C GLU A 168 13.03 -4.05 11.88
N VAL A 169 13.41 -5.10 12.61
CA VAL A 169 14.78 -5.59 12.71
C VAL A 169 15.24 -6.14 11.36
N MET A 170 14.41 -6.98 10.74
CA MET A 170 14.70 -7.53 9.41
C MET A 170 14.84 -6.44 8.33
N GLY A 171 14.06 -5.38 8.44
CA GLY A 171 14.17 -4.23 7.54
C GLY A 171 15.41 -3.38 7.77
N ALA A 172 15.99 -3.41 8.97
CA ALA A 172 17.18 -2.64 9.32
C ALA A 172 18.51 -3.37 9.03
N GLU A 173 18.49 -4.68 8.82
CA GLU A 173 19.63 -5.53 8.43
C GLU A 173 19.86 -5.50 6.91
#